data_a5b7f6fe5db6343927ee6f88f609cd1e
#
_entry.id   a5b7f6fe5db6343927ee6f88f609cd1e
#
_cell.length_a   1.000
_cell.length_b   1.000
_cell.length_c   1.000
_cell.angle_alpha   90.00
_cell.angle_beta   90.00
_cell.angle_gamma   90.00
#
_symmetry.space_group_name_H-M   'P 1'
#
loop_
_entity.id
_entity.type
_entity.pdbx_description
1 polymer ?
#
loop_
_entity_poly.entity_id
_entity_poly.type
_entity_poly.pdbx_seq_one_letter_code
_entity_poly.pdbx_strand_id
1 'polypeptide(L)'
;VPGMLRQIRPDLKIGFFLHIPFPPVELFAQLPWRQRILEGLLGADVVGFQTKAGAQNFIRLVNRYTPHRGVGQTIVVDGRQVEAREFPISIDYDNIDRLAADPATIRRAAEIRAELGDNRTIMLGVDRLDYTKGIDQRLRAFHEMLREGRHTVHDLVLVQVSVPSREQVDEYIEIRERIETLVGRINGDFAEVGKVPVHYLRRSLPLEDLVAYYVAADVMLVTPLRDGMNLVAKEYCAARRDDTGVLVLSEFCGSAHELERAVLVNPHDIDGMAATIERAIAMPQAEQARRMRSLRQRVRRRTVYDWADDFTAALAAAGPGGTGLRGPRPATTGGPR
;
A
#
# COMPACT_ATOMS: atom_id res chain seq x y z
N VAL A 1 -16.95 -14.51 -4.41
CA VAL A 1 -17.73 -14.66 -3.17
C VAL A 1 -18.99 -13.78 -3.17
N PRO A 2 -18.98 -12.44 -3.44
CA PRO A 2 -20.20 -11.62 -3.32
C PRO A 2 -21.37 -12.14 -4.18
N GLY A 3 -21.13 -12.52 -5.44
CA GLY A 3 -22.16 -13.08 -6.32
C GLY A 3 -22.78 -14.39 -5.81
N MET A 4 -21.94 -15.29 -5.28
CA MET A 4 -22.40 -16.55 -4.69
C MET A 4 -23.23 -16.30 -3.41
N LEU A 5 -22.78 -15.37 -2.57
CA LEU A 5 -23.51 -15.00 -1.35
C LEU A 5 -24.85 -14.35 -1.70
N ARG A 6 -24.91 -13.50 -2.73
CA ARG A 6 -26.14 -12.88 -3.22
C ARG A 6 -27.18 -13.91 -3.68
N GLN A 7 -26.74 -14.99 -4.31
CA GLN A 7 -27.65 -16.07 -4.74
C GLN A 7 -28.28 -16.82 -3.57
N ILE A 8 -27.52 -17.01 -2.48
CA ILE A 8 -27.97 -17.75 -1.29
C ILE A 8 -28.77 -16.83 -0.35
N ARG A 9 -28.35 -15.59 -0.21
CA ARG A 9 -28.92 -14.59 0.71
C ARG A 9 -29.17 -13.28 -0.03
N PRO A 10 -30.25 -13.19 -0.82
CA PRO A 10 -30.58 -11.98 -1.57
C PRO A 10 -30.96 -10.79 -0.69
N ASP A 11 -31.28 -11.03 0.56
CA ASP A 11 -31.68 -10.05 1.58
C ASP A 11 -30.49 -9.28 2.19
N LEU A 12 -29.27 -9.82 2.11
CA LEU A 12 -28.11 -9.21 2.75
C LEU A 12 -27.62 -7.96 1.99
N LYS A 13 -27.17 -6.98 2.76
CA LYS A 13 -26.30 -5.92 2.24
C LYS A 13 -24.86 -6.43 2.22
N ILE A 14 -24.23 -6.41 1.04
CA ILE A 14 -22.90 -6.99 0.82
C ILE A 14 -21.93 -5.89 0.41
N GLY A 15 -20.91 -5.65 1.25
CA GLY A 15 -19.77 -4.82 0.91
C GLY A 15 -18.58 -5.68 0.52
N PHE A 16 -17.85 -5.28 -0.52
CA PHE A 16 -16.59 -5.88 -0.91
C PHE A 16 -15.54 -4.80 -1.08
N PHE A 17 -14.39 -4.96 -0.42
CA PHE A 17 -13.28 -4.05 -0.54
C PHE A 17 -12.05 -4.75 -1.14
N LEU A 18 -11.46 -4.15 -2.18
CA LEU A 18 -10.26 -4.66 -2.82
C LEU A 18 -9.02 -3.91 -2.34
N HIS A 19 -8.14 -4.60 -1.62
CA HIS A 19 -6.91 -4.02 -1.08
C HIS A 19 -5.81 -3.82 -2.12
N ILE A 20 -5.75 -4.66 -3.15
CA ILE A 20 -4.75 -4.57 -4.23
C ILE A 20 -5.19 -3.58 -5.30
N PRO A 21 -4.26 -3.04 -6.11
CA PRO A 21 -4.63 -2.18 -7.23
C PRO A 21 -5.52 -2.91 -8.24
N PHE A 22 -6.66 -2.32 -8.58
CA PHE A 22 -7.49 -2.88 -9.65
C PHE A 22 -6.84 -2.55 -11.01
N PRO A 23 -6.62 -3.55 -11.89
CA PRO A 23 -5.85 -3.35 -13.11
C PRO A 23 -6.60 -2.51 -14.17
N PRO A 24 -5.86 -1.89 -15.11
CA PRO A 24 -6.46 -1.24 -16.27
C PRO A 24 -7.09 -2.26 -17.22
N VAL A 25 -7.91 -1.75 -18.14
CA VAL A 25 -8.74 -2.58 -19.05
C VAL A 25 -7.89 -3.56 -19.85
N GLU A 26 -6.75 -3.11 -20.38
CA GLU A 26 -5.87 -3.89 -21.25
C GLU A 26 -5.27 -5.08 -20.52
N LEU A 27 -4.90 -4.90 -19.26
CA LEU A 27 -4.32 -5.96 -18.42
C LEU A 27 -5.41 -6.95 -17.95
N PHE A 28 -6.55 -6.44 -17.47
CA PHE A 28 -7.65 -7.30 -17.01
C PHE A 28 -8.28 -8.11 -18.15
N ALA A 29 -8.31 -7.56 -19.36
CA ALA A 29 -8.83 -8.22 -20.55
C ALA A 29 -8.11 -9.52 -20.92
N GLN A 30 -6.87 -9.70 -20.46
CA GLN A 30 -6.10 -10.93 -20.67
C GLN A 30 -6.63 -12.13 -19.87
N LEU A 31 -7.46 -11.89 -18.84
CA LEU A 31 -8.02 -12.96 -18.01
C LEU A 31 -9.14 -13.69 -18.78
N PRO A 32 -9.05 -15.01 -18.97
CA PRO A 32 -10.10 -15.79 -19.64
C PRO A 32 -11.46 -15.68 -18.92
N TRP A 33 -11.43 -15.59 -17.57
CA TRP A 33 -12.63 -15.55 -16.73
C TRP A 33 -13.07 -14.14 -16.35
N ARG A 34 -12.60 -13.10 -17.05
CA ARG A 34 -12.86 -11.68 -16.75
C ARG A 34 -14.34 -11.36 -16.49
N GLN A 35 -15.24 -11.88 -17.33
CA GLN A 35 -16.67 -11.66 -17.16
C GLN A 35 -17.20 -12.25 -15.85
N ARG A 36 -16.86 -13.50 -15.55
CA ARG A 36 -17.28 -14.17 -14.30
C ARG A 36 -16.76 -13.46 -13.05
N ILE A 37 -15.55 -12.90 -13.10
CA ILE A 37 -14.98 -12.13 -11.99
C ILE A 37 -15.78 -10.84 -11.78
N LEU A 38 -16.07 -10.11 -12.86
CA LEU A 38 -16.85 -8.88 -12.79
C LEU A 38 -18.28 -9.14 -12.26
N GLU A 39 -18.97 -10.11 -12.81
CA GLU A 39 -20.31 -10.52 -12.36
C GLU A 39 -20.30 -10.99 -10.91
N GLY A 40 -19.24 -11.72 -10.50
CA GLY A 40 -19.04 -12.13 -9.13
C GLY A 40 -18.89 -10.95 -8.15
N LEU A 41 -18.20 -9.89 -8.56
CA LEU A 41 -18.03 -8.66 -7.77
C LEU A 41 -19.33 -7.83 -7.74
N LEU A 42 -20.08 -7.80 -8.84
CA LEU A 42 -21.38 -7.11 -8.93
C LEU A 42 -22.47 -7.71 -8.05
N GLY A 43 -22.23 -8.87 -7.41
CA GLY A 43 -23.09 -9.39 -6.35
C GLY A 43 -23.06 -8.55 -5.06
N ALA A 44 -22.05 -7.69 -4.87
CA ALA A 44 -22.01 -6.71 -3.78
C ALA A 44 -22.93 -5.51 -4.05
N ASP A 45 -23.31 -4.79 -3.00
CA ASP A 45 -23.99 -3.50 -3.08
C ASP A 45 -22.98 -2.34 -3.12
N VAL A 46 -21.85 -2.53 -2.45
CA VAL A 46 -20.71 -1.60 -2.47
C VAL A 46 -19.43 -2.35 -2.84
N VAL A 47 -18.74 -1.89 -3.87
CA VAL A 47 -17.41 -2.38 -4.28
C VAL A 47 -16.41 -1.24 -4.06
N GLY A 48 -15.59 -1.38 -3.01
CA GLY A 48 -14.60 -0.41 -2.60
C GLY A 48 -13.22 -0.67 -3.20
N PHE A 49 -12.54 0.40 -3.56
CA PHE A 49 -11.17 0.40 -4.09
C PHE A 49 -10.28 1.36 -3.32
N GLN A 50 -8.97 1.18 -3.40
CA GLN A 50 -8.01 2.09 -2.77
C GLN A 50 -7.96 3.46 -3.46
N THR A 51 -8.16 3.51 -4.78
CA THR A 51 -8.00 4.72 -5.59
C THR A 51 -9.18 4.92 -6.53
N LYS A 52 -9.42 6.18 -6.90
CA LYS A 52 -10.41 6.57 -7.92
C LYS A 52 -10.17 5.88 -9.26
N ALA A 53 -8.90 5.76 -9.66
CA ALA A 53 -8.52 5.08 -10.90
C ALA A 53 -8.94 3.59 -10.89
N GLY A 54 -8.79 2.91 -9.75
CA GLY A 54 -9.25 1.53 -9.58
C GLY A 54 -10.77 1.39 -9.77
N ALA A 55 -11.55 2.25 -9.14
CA ALA A 55 -13.01 2.27 -9.30
C ALA A 55 -13.42 2.55 -10.76
N GLN A 56 -12.78 3.52 -11.40
CA GLN A 56 -13.05 3.84 -12.82
C GLN A 56 -12.69 2.67 -13.75
N ASN A 57 -11.57 1.98 -13.51
CA ASN A 57 -11.19 0.80 -14.30
C ASN A 57 -12.23 -0.31 -14.16
N PHE A 58 -12.73 -0.54 -12.95
CA PHE A 58 -13.80 -1.52 -12.71
C PHE A 58 -15.07 -1.17 -13.50
N ILE A 59 -15.53 0.06 -13.43
CA ILE A 59 -16.73 0.52 -14.14
C ILE A 59 -16.55 0.39 -15.67
N ARG A 60 -15.39 0.79 -16.22
CA ARG A 60 -15.07 0.63 -17.66
C ARG A 60 -15.11 -0.84 -18.07
N LEU A 61 -14.58 -1.73 -17.24
CA LEU A 61 -14.57 -3.17 -17.52
C LEU A 61 -15.99 -3.77 -17.46
N VAL A 62 -16.79 -3.38 -16.48
CA VAL A 62 -18.21 -3.77 -16.39
C VAL A 62 -18.94 -3.33 -17.67
N ASN A 63 -18.79 -2.07 -18.09
CA ASN A 63 -19.43 -1.53 -19.30
C ASN A 63 -19.00 -2.28 -20.58
N ARG A 64 -17.78 -2.81 -20.61
CA ARG A 64 -17.22 -3.47 -21.80
C ARG A 64 -17.55 -4.97 -21.86
N TYR A 65 -17.55 -5.66 -20.74
CA TYR A 65 -17.55 -7.12 -20.68
C TYR A 65 -18.78 -7.74 -20.00
N THR A 66 -19.75 -6.92 -19.57
CA THR A 66 -21.01 -7.41 -19.00
C THR A 66 -22.20 -6.71 -19.67
N PRO A 67 -23.43 -7.24 -19.55
CA PRO A 67 -24.63 -6.57 -20.04
C PRO A 67 -25.02 -5.33 -19.21
N HIS A 68 -24.38 -5.13 -18.05
CA HIS A 68 -24.69 -4.04 -17.12
C HIS A 68 -24.03 -2.73 -17.54
N ARG A 69 -24.58 -1.60 -17.05
CA ARG A 69 -24.07 -0.26 -17.34
C ARG A 69 -23.82 0.53 -16.06
N GLY A 70 -22.61 1.12 -15.99
CA GLY A 70 -22.21 2.01 -14.92
C GLY A 70 -21.98 3.43 -15.42
N VAL A 71 -22.48 4.40 -14.67
CA VAL A 71 -22.27 5.85 -14.88
C VAL A 71 -21.85 6.49 -13.56
N GLY A 72 -20.80 7.30 -13.60
CA GLY A 72 -20.23 7.89 -12.39
C GLY A 72 -19.68 6.81 -11.45
N GLN A 73 -20.31 6.58 -10.33
CA GLN A 73 -19.97 5.57 -9.33
C GLN A 73 -21.03 4.47 -9.18
N THR A 74 -22.12 4.55 -9.97
CA THR A 74 -23.26 3.65 -9.85
C THR A 74 -23.36 2.72 -11.05
N ILE A 75 -23.57 1.43 -10.80
CA ILE A 75 -23.79 0.39 -11.80
C ILE A 75 -25.20 -0.19 -11.56
N VAL A 76 -26.01 -0.33 -12.62
CA VAL A 76 -27.32 -0.96 -12.53
C VAL A 76 -27.21 -2.44 -12.92
N VAL A 77 -27.59 -3.32 -12.00
CA VAL A 77 -27.53 -4.78 -12.13
C VAL A 77 -28.94 -5.34 -11.80
N ASP A 78 -29.68 -5.77 -12.81
CA ASP A 78 -31.00 -6.37 -12.66
C ASP A 78 -31.97 -5.52 -11.78
N GLY A 79 -31.94 -4.21 -11.96
CA GLY A 79 -32.76 -3.25 -11.19
C GLY A 79 -32.17 -2.84 -9.84
N ARG A 80 -31.07 -3.44 -9.39
CA ARG A 80 -30.31 -3.10 -8.19
C ARG A 80 -29.20 -2.12 -8.52
N GLN A 81 -28.93 -1.18 -7.62
CA GLN A 81 -27.78 -0.28 -7.73
C GLN A 81 -26.58 -0.86 -6.98
N VAL A 82 -25.43 -0.86 -7.64
CA VAL A 82 -24.12 -1.20 -7.07
C VAL A 82 -23.27 0.05 -7.09
N GLU A 83 -22.79 0.46 -5.92
CA GLU A 83 -21.85 1.57 -5.80
C GLU A 83 -20.41 1.06 -5.94
N ALA A 84 -19.61 1.72 -6.82
CA ALA A 84 -18.20 1.41 -7.04
C ALA A 84 -17.37 2.70 -6.91
N ARG A 85 -16.63 2.86 -5.78
CA ARG A 85 -15.83 4.07 -5.52
C ARG A 85 -14.59 3.80 -4.69
N GLU A 86 -13.76 4.83 -4.55
CA GLU A 86 -12.60 4.80 -3.67
C GLU A 86 -12.97 4.93 -2.19
N PHE A 87 -12.23 4.18 -1.38
CA PHE A 87 -12.16 4.25 0.07
C PHE A 87 -10.69 4.06 0.46
N PRO A 88 -9.84 5.10 0.39
CA PRO A 88 -8.43 4.95 0.69
C PRO A 88 -8.23 4.58 2.16
N ILE A 89 -7.70 3.36 2.41
CA ILE A 89 -7.47 2.85 3.77
C ILE A 89 -6.31 3.60 4.43
N SER A 90 -6.38 3.73 5.75
CA SER A 90 -5.33 4.36 6.53
C SER A 90 -4.97 3.50 7.75
N ILE A 91 -4.25 4.08 8.70
CA ILE A 91 -3.73 3.45 9.91
C ILE A 91 -4.44 3.97 11.16
N ASP A 92 -4.25 3.28 12.27
CA ASP A 92 -4.50 3.82 13.60
C ASP A 92 -3.35 4.78 13.96
N TYR A 93 -3.52 6.05 13.57
CA TYR A 93 -2.51 7.08 13.77
C TYR A 93 -2.15 7.27 15.25
N ASP A 94 -3.16 7.33 16.12
CA ASP A 94 -2.94 7.62 17.54
C ASP A 94 -2.20 6.48 18.24
N ASN A 95 -2.42 5.24 17.82
CA ASN A 95 -1.65 4.10 18.33
C ASN A 95 -0.17 4.18 17.95
N ILE A 96 0.16 4.45 16.69
CA ILE A 96 1.55 4.60 16.24
C ILE A 96 2.22 5.82 16.91
N ASP A 97 1.53 6.96 16.96
CA ASP A 97 2.06 8.18 17.61
C ASP A 97 2.33 7.95 19.11
N ARG A 98 1.44 7.23 19.81
CA ARG A 98 1.62 6.84 21.21
C ARG A 98 2.81 5.91 21.41
N LEU A 99 2.94 4.87 20.57
CA LEU A 99 4.09 3.96 20.62
C LEU A 99 5.42 4.70 20.37
N ALA A 100 5.45 5.62 19.41
CA ALA A 100 6.64 6.43 19.11
C ALA A 100 7.00 7.41 20.25
N ALA A 101 6.05 7.74 21.14
CA ALA A 101 6.28 8.56 22.33
C ALA A 101 6.73 7.74 23.55
N ASP A 102 6.60 6.42 23.52
CA ASP A 102 6.92 5.55 24.65
C ASP A 102 8.43 5.61 24.96
N PRO A 103 8.83 5.87 26.23
CA PRO A 103 10.24 5.89 26.61
C PRO A 103 11.00 4.58 26.30
N ALA A 104 10.33 3.41 26.31
CA ALA A 104 10.95 2.15 25.94
C ALA A 104 11.26 2.11 24.43
N THR A 105 10.34 2.57 23.59
CA THR A 105 10.55 2.68 22.15
C THR A 105 11.67 3.66 21.81
N ILE A 106 11.72 4.82 22.49
CA ILE A 106 12.77 5.84 22.28
C ILE A 106 14.15 5.26 22.68
N ARG A 107 14.24 4.57 23.83
CA ARG A 107 15.50 3.89 24.22
C ARG A 107 15.91 2.84 23.20
N ARG A 108 14.96 1.99 22.74
CA ARG A 108 15.26 0.96 21.72
C ARG A 108 15.71 1.58 20.40
N ALA A 109 15.14 2.68 19.98
CA ALA A 109 15.57 3.41 18.79
C ALA A 109 17.01 3.95 18.96
N ALA A 110 17.38 4.45 20.13
CA ALA A 110 18.74 4.89 20.43
C ALA A 110 19.74 3.70 20.42
N GLU A 111 19.36 2.55 20.99
CA GLU A 111 20.15 1.33 20.94
C GLU A 111 20.38 0.86 19.48
N ILE A 112 19.33 0.85 18.66
CA ILE A 112 19.43 0.51 17.24
C ILE A 112 20.41 1.44 16.52
N ARG A 113 20.37 2.75 16.79
CA ARG A 113 21.32 3.71 16.20
C ARG A 113 22.75 3.43 16.65
N ALA A 114 22.98 3.18 17.93
CA ALA A 114 24.30 2.84 18.46
C ALA A 114 24.85 1.53 17.86
N GLU A 115 24.01 0.48 17.76
CA GLU A 115 24.36 -0.80 17.13
C GLU A 115 24.74 -0.66 15.66
N LEU A 116 24.02 0.21 14.92
CA LEU A 116 24.25 0.45 13.49
C LEU A 116 25.37 1.47 13.21
N GLY A 117 25.74 2.27 14.20
CA GLY A 117 26.75 3.33 14.14
C GLY A 117 26.12 4.73 14.11
N ASP A 118 26.33 5.49 15.17
CA ASP A 118 25.68 6.79 15.45
C ASP A 118 25.85 7.84 14.32
N ASN A 119 26.95 7.78 13.57
CA ASN A 119 27.27 8.73 12.48
C ASN A 119 26.78 8.28 11.10
N ARG A 120 26.14 7.10 11.01
CA ARG A 120 25.64 6.58 9.73
C ARG A 120 24.22 7.05 9.46
N THR A 121 23.93 7.38 8.23
CA THR A 121 22.54 7.56 7.76
C THR A 121 21.86 6.19 7.69
N ILE A 122 20.84 6.00 8.49
CA ILE A 122 20.05 4.77 8.52
C ILE A 122 18.92 4.85 7.51
N MET A 123 19.01 4.03 6.47
CA MET A 123 17.92 3.80 5.53
C MET A 123 17.14 2.56 5.95
N LEU A 124 15.82 2.61 5.88
CA LEU A 124 14.94 1.53 6.29
C LEU A 124 13.98 1.12 5.18
N GLY A 125 13.94 -0.17 4.90
CA GLY A 125 12.90 -0.80 4.10
C GLY A 125 12.13 -1.82 4.95
N VAL A 126 10.80 -1.77 4.91
CA VAL A 126 9.93 -2.73 5.63
C VAL A 126 8.87 -3.22 4.67
N ASP A 127 8.91 -4.51 4.34
CA ASP A 127 7.98 -5.11 3.40
C ASP A 127 7.67 -6.56 3.77
N ARG A 128 6.55 -7.07 3.30
CA ARG A 128 6.43 -8.51 3.11
C ARG A 128 7.37 -8.94 1.99
N LEU A 129 7.92 -10.12 2.10
CA LEU A 129 8.73 -10.70 1.05
C LEU A 129 7.83 -11.05 -0.15
N ASP A 130 7.71 -10.11 -1.10
CA ASP A 130 6.77 -10.13 -2.22
C ASP A 130 7.42 -9.43 -3.43
N TYR A 131 7.31 -10.03 -4.62
CA TYR A 131 7.90 -9.53 -5.86
C TYR A 131 7.37 -8.15 -6.28
N THR A 132 6.20 -7.74 -5.78
CA THR A 132 5.63 -6.42 -6.07
C THR A 132 6.27 -5.29 -5.25
N LYS A 133 7.06 -5.62 -4.22
CA LYS A 133 7.59 -4.64 -3.26
C LYS A 133 8.87 -3.93 -3.70
N GLY A 134 9.48 -4.35 -4.81
CA GLY A 134 10.66 -3.69 -5.37
C GLY A 134 11.88 -3.72 -4.44
N ILE A 135 12.01 -4.78 -3.63
CA ILE A 135 13.13 -4.93 -2.68
C ILE A 135 14.44 -5.09 -3.44
N ASP A 136 14.44 -5.88 -4.51
CA ASP A 136 15.62 -6.09 -5.36
C ASP A 136 16.02 -4.81 -6.12
N GLN A 137 15.08 -3.99 -6.58
CA GLN A 137 15.35 -2.68 -7.18
C GLN A 137 15.98 -1.73 -6.15
N ARG A 138 15.44 -1.68 -4.93
CA ARG A 138 15.98 -0.90 -3.80
C ARG A 138 17.42 -1.29 -3.49
N LEU A 139 17.68 -2.59 -3.39
CA LEU A 139 19.03 -3.11 -3.15
C LEU A 139 20.00 -2.76 -4.29
N ARG A 140 19.55 -2.82 -5.54
CA ARG A 140 20.37 -2.42 -6.70
C ARG A 140 20.68 -0.93 -6.66
N ALA A 141 19.71 -0.06 -6.39
CA ALA A 141 19.97 1.38 -6.27
C ALA A 141 20.96 1.67 -5.13
N PHE A 142 20.81 0.99 -3.99
CA PHE A 142 21.76 1.11 -2.88
C PHE A 142 23.17 0.61 -3.26
N HIS A 143 23.27 -0.50 -4.00
CA HIS A 143 24.52 -1.01 -4.53
C HIS A 143 25.23 0.02 -5.44
N GLU A 144 24.48 0.64 -6.35
CA GLU A 144 25.02 1.67 -7.24
C GLU A 144 25.57 2.88 -6.47
N MET A 145 24.86 3.35 -5.44
CA MET A 145 25.33 4.45 -4.57
C MET A 145 26.69 4.15 -3.93
N LEU A 146 26.92 2.91 -3.49
CA LEU A 146 28.20 2.48 -2.92
C LEU A 146 29.26 2.30 -4.02
N ARG A 147 28.89 1.72 -5.16
CA ARG A 147 29.81 1.46 -6.30
C ARG A 147 30.37 2.74 -6.92
N GLU A 148 29.58 3.81 -6.96
CA GLU A 148 30.04 5.11 -7.43
C GLU A 148 31.04 5.80 -6.49
N GLY A 149 31.24 5.26 -5.29
CA GLY A 149 32.24 5.72 -4.33
C GLY A 149 31.94 7.07 -3.66
N ARG A 150 30.72 7.59 -3.84
CA ARG A 150 30.28 8.83 -3.15
C ARG A 150 29.92 8.59 -1.70
N HIS A 151 29.58 7.35 -1.39
CA HIS A 151 29.23 6.88 -0.04
C HIS A 151 29.95 5.58 0.27
N THR A 152 30.22 5.35 1.54
CA THR A 152 30.87 4.14 2.05
C THR A 152 30.04 3.48 3.13
N VAL A 153 30.51 2.31 3.60
CA VAL A 153 29.91 1.63 4.77
C VAL A 153 30.00 2.49 6.04
N HIS A 154 30.82 3.53 6.08
CA HIS A 154 30.92 4.46 7.21
C HIS A 154 29.83 5.55 7.18
N ASP A 155 29.28 5.84 6.02
CA ASP A 155 28.31 6.91 5.82
C ASP A 155 26.86 6.39 5.86
N LEU A 156 26.64 5.21 5.26
CA LEU A 156 25.30 4.66 5.03
C LEU A 156 25.13 3.24 5.59
N VAL A 157 23.92 2.93 6.00
CA VAL A 157 23.48 1.56 6.30
C VAL A 157 22.03 1.38 5.86
N LEU A 158 21.74 0.27 5.20
CA LEU A 158 20.38 -0.15 4.87
C LEU A 158 19.92 -1.26 5.79
N VAL A 159 18.85 -1.03 6.53
CA VAL A 159 18.13 -2.08 7.25
C VAL A 159 16.93 -2.50 6.41
N GLN A 160 16.90 -3.75 5.96
CA GLN A 160 15.78 -4.32 5.22
C GLN A 160 15.07 -5.37 6.07
N VAL A 161 13.87 -5.04 6.54
CA VAL A 161 12.97 -5.98 7.21
C VAL A 161 12.07 -6.61 6.16
N SER A 162 12.15 -7.93 6.00
CA SER A 162 11.38 -8.69 5.03
C SER A 162 10.56 -9.76 5.74
N VAL A 163 9.27 -9.50 5.89
CA VAL A 163 8.36 -10.43 6.57
C VAL A 163 8.05 -11.61 5.65
N PRO A 164 8.32 -12.87 6.06
CA PRO A 164 8.03 -14.05 5.25
C PRO A 164 6.56 -14.10 4.81
N SER A 165 6.31 -14.45 3.56
CA SER A 165 4.97 -14.56 2.99
C SER A 165 4.95 -15.62 1.91
N ARG A 166 3.91 -16.46 1.87
CA ARG A 166 3.64 -17.46 0.82
C ARG A 166 4.85 -18.32 0.45
N GLU A 167 5.62 -18.78 1.43
CA GLU A 167 6.93 -19.44 1.26
C GLU A 167 6.91 -20.74 0.42
N GLN A 168 5.73 -21.25 0.07
CA GLN A 168 5.55 -22.46 -0.75
C GLN A 168 5.21 -22.15 -2.22
N VAL A 169 5.22 -20.88 -2.63
CA VAL A 169 4.91 -20.43 -3.99
C VAL A 169 6.22 -20.12 -4.71
N ASP A 170 6.45 -20.69 -5.88
CA ASP A 170 7.72 -20.63 -6.61
C ASP A 170 8.22 -19.20 -6.83
N GLU A 171 7.35 -18.29 -7.25
CA GLU A 171 7.71 -16.88 -7.48
C GLU A 171 8.20 -16.18 -6.21
N TYR A 172 7.73 -16.62 -5.02
CA TYR A 172 8.18 -16.08 -3.71
C TYR A 172 9.49 -16.72 -3.28
N ILE A 173 9.78 -17.95 -3.67
CA ILE A 173 11.07 -18.61 -3.49
C ILE A 173 12.13 -17.90 -4.34
N GLU A 174 11.85 -17.68 -5.62
CA GLU A 174 12.76 -17.00 -6.54
C GLU A 174 13.12 -15.58 -6.10
N ILE A 175 12.14 -14.77 -5.68
CA ILE A 175 12.43 -13.41 -5.21
C ILE A 175 13.25 -13.42 -3.91
N ARG A 176 13.01 -14.37 -3.02
CA ARG A 176 13.83 -14.56 -1.81
C ARG A 176 15.29 -14.83 -2.17
N GLU A 177 15.55 -15.82 -3.02
CA GLU A 177 16.90 -16.20 -3.42
C GLU A 177 17.64 -15.04 -4.11
N ARG A 178 16.93 -14.28 -4.95
CA ARG A 178 17.47 -13.09 -5.60
C ARG A 178 17.85 -12.02 -4.59
N ILE A 179 17.00 -11.74 -3.60
CA ILE A 179 17.27 -10.75 -2.54
C ILE A 179 18.45 -11.19 -1.70
N GLU A 180 18.47 -12.45 -1.22
CA GLU A 180 19.54 -13.00 -0.39
C GLU A 180 20.90 -12.99 -1.15
N THR A 181 20.89 -13.28 -2.44
CA THR A 181 22.07 -13.18 -3.32
C THR A 181 22.57 -11.74 -3.44
N LEU A 182 21.66 -10.77 -3.65
CA LEU A 182 22.03 -9.35 -3.74
C LEU A 182 22.59 -8.83 -2.41
N VAL A 183 21.97 -9.17 -1.29
CA VAL A 183 22.49 -8.80 0.05
C VAL A 183 23.87 -9.38 0.27
N GLY A 184 24.06 -10.69 -0.04
CA GLY A 184 25.37 -11.36 0.07
C GLY A 184 26.44 -10.67 -0.79
N ARG A 185 26.11 -10.29 -2.03
CA ARG A 185 27.00 -9.58 -2.93
C ARG A 185 27.36 -8.19 -2.38
N ILE A 186 26.36 -7.37 -2.02
CA ILE A 186 26.60 -6.00 -1.50
C ILE A 186 27.47 -6.05 -0.24
N ASN A 187 27.17 -6.96 0.67
CA ASN A 187 27.97 -7.13 1.88
C ASN A 187 29.38 -7.67 1.58
N GLY A 188 29.53 -8.58 0.60
CA GLY A 188 30.85 -9.08 0.18
C GLY A 188 31.72 -8.00 -0.47
N ASP A 189 31.11 -7.13 -1.28
CA ASP A 189 31.84 -6.10 -2.04
C ASP A 189 32.25 -4.89 -1.16
N PHE A 190 31.45 -4.53 -0.14
CA PHE A 190 31.60 -3.25 0.58
C PHE A 190 31.69 -3.35 2.11
N ALA A 191 31.57 -4.56 2.71
CA ALA A 191 31.70 -4.67 4.16
C ALA A 191 33.15 -4.49 4.62
N GLU A 192 33.29 -3.94 5.82
CA GLU A 192 34.52 -3.93 6.60
C GLU A 192 34.34 -4.71 7.89
N VAL A 193 35.42 -5.06 8.55
CA VAL A 193 35.34 -5.81 9.83
C VAL A 193 34.51 -5.02 10.84
N GLY A 194 33.42 -5.63 11.30
CA GLY A 194 32.48 -5.03 12.25
C GLY A 194 31.45 -4.07 11.62
N LYS A 195 31.48 -3.83 10.28
CA LYS A 195 30.50 -2.96 9.62
C LYS A 195 30.01 -3.59 8.31
N VAL A 196 28.71 -3.79 8.21
CA VAL A 196 28.05 -4.23 6.98
C VAL A 196 27.19 -3.11 6.40
N PRO A 197 27.10 -2.97 5.06
CA PRO A 197 26.24 -2.00 4.42
C PRO A 197 24.76 -2.37 4.49
N VAL A 198 24.41 -3.67 4.52
CA VAL A 198 23.01 -4.13 4.55
C VAL A 198 22.79 -5.08 5.74
N HIS A 199 21.86 -4.71 6.61
CA HIS A 199 21.27 -5.59 7.62
C HIS A 199 19.95 -6.15 7.08
N TYR A 200 19.95 -7.42 6.74
CA TYR A 200 18.75 -8.11 6.22
C TYR A 200 18.07 -8.93 7.30
N LEU A 201 16.84 -8.56 7.66
CA LEU A 201 16.05 -9.18 8.72
C LEU A 201 14.84 -9.91 8.11
N ARG A 202 14.98 -11.22 7.85
CA ARG A 202 13.89 -12.07 7.33
C ARG A 202 13.04 -12.60 8.48
N ARG A 203 12.27 -11.73 9.10
CA ARG A 203 11.36 -12.07 10.21
C ARG A 203 10.28 -11.01 10.40
N SER A 204 9.17 -11.39 11.05
CA SER A 204 8.23 -10.43 11.61
C SER A 204 8.82 -9.79 12.86
N LEU A 205 8.55 -8.51 13.06
CA LEU A 205 8.88 -7.79 14.29
C LEU A 205 7.58 -7.46 15.02
N PRO A 206 7.57 -7.46 16.36
CA PRO A 206 6.51 -6.83 17.14
C PRO A 206 6.33 -5.35 16.73
N LEU A 207 5.13 -4.81 16.88
CA LEU A 207 4.84 -3.45 16.42
C LEU A 207 5.70 -2.41 17.15
N GLU A 208 5.95 -2.60 18.43
CA GLU A 208 6.79 -1.74 19.26
C GLU A 208 8.24 -1.67 18.74
N ASP A 209 8.80 -2.82 18.39
CA ASP A 209 10.13 -2.92 17.80
C ASP A 209 10.17 -2.25 16.42
N LEU A 210 9.14 -2.49 15.61
CA LEU A 210 9.04 -1.89 14.29
C LEU A 210 8.96 -0.35 14.36
N VAL A 211 8.19 0.19 15.32
CA VAL A 211 8.12 1.64 15.57
C VAL A 211 9.46 2.18 16.03
N ALA A 212 10.25 1.42 16.82
CA ALA A 212 11.61 1.82 17.19
C ALA A 212 12.54 1.95 15.96
N TYR A 213 12.42 1.05 14.98
CA TYR A 213 13.11 1.21 13.68
C TYR A 213 12.64 2.44 12.91
N TYR A 214 11.32 2.74 12.89
CA TYR A 214 10.81 3.98 12.26
C TYR A 214 11.38 5.23 12.91
N VAL A 215 11.47 5.27 14.24
CA VAL A 215 12.07 6.39 14.98
C VAL A 215 13.58 6.49 14.72
N ALA A 216 14.28 5.37 14.62
CA ALA A 216 15.72 5.34 14.37
C ALA A 216 16.12 5.72 12.92
N ALA A 217 15.24 5.52 11.93
CA ALA A 217 15.59 5.67 10.52
C ALA A 217 15.61 7.13 10.06
N ASP A 218 16.64 7.53 9.31
CA ASP A 218 16.75 8.85 8.70
C ASP A 218 16.00 8.92 7.36
N VAL A 219 16.00 7.82 6.59
CA VAL A 219 15.32 7.72 5.30
C VAL A 219 14.50 6.44 5.25
N MET A 220 13.21 6.57 5.02
CA MET A 220 12.32 5.44 4.78
C MET A 220 12.17 5.19 3.28
N LEU A 221 12.45 3.97 2.85
CA LEU A 221 12.39 3.55 1.45
C LEU A 221 11.16 2.66 1.21
N VAL A 222 10.13 3.20 0.61
CA VAL A 222 8.91 2.49 0.20
C VAL A 222 8.84 2.50 -1.31
N THR A 223 9.37 1.46 -1.95
CA THR A 223 9.62 1.43 -3.40
C THR A 223 8.92 0.30 -4.13
N PRO A 224 7.62 0.00 -3.85
CA PRO A 224 6.93 -1.07 -4.56
C PRO A 224 6.82 -0.78 -6.05
N LEU A 225 6.91 -1.84 -6.87
CA LEU A 225 6.63 -1.77 -8.31
C LEU A 225 5.16 -1.46 -8.56
N ARG A 226 4.30 -1.92 -7.65
CA ARG A 226 2.88 -1.60 -7.62
C ARG A 226 2.28 -1.95 -6.27
N ASP A 227 1.56 -1.03 -5.65
CA ASP A 227 0.87 -1.27 -4.37
C ASP A 227 -0.50 -0.57 -4.32
N GLY A 228 -1.47 -1.18 -3.66
CA GLY A 228 -2.80 -0.62 -3.48
C GLY A 228 -2.81 0.64 -2.62
N MET A 229 -2.09 0.62 -1.50
CA MET A 229 -1.96 1.76 -0.58
C MET A 229 -0.55 1.87 -0.02
N ASN A 230 -0.03 0.86 0.64
CA ASN A 230 1.15 0.79 1.49
C ASN A 230 1.02 1.57 2.81
N LEU A 231 0.63 0.86 3.86
CA LEU A 231 0.41 1.45 5.18
C LEU A 231 1.73 1.79 5.89
N VAL A 232 2.83 1.09 5.58
CA VAL A 232 4.16 1.33 6.16
C VAL A 232 4.62 2.77 5.92
N ALA A 233 4.33 3.35 4.75
CA ALA A 233 4.61 4.75 4.46
C ALA A 233 3.88 5.70 5.43
N LYS A 234 2.63 5.38 5.77
CA LYS A 234 1.82 6.16 6.73
C LYS A 234 2.29 5.95 8.16
N GLU A 235 2.64 4.71 8.54
CA GLU A 235 3.16 4.36 9.86
C GLU A 235 4.48 5.10 10.14
N TYR A 236 5.42 5.10 9.18
CA TYR A 236 6.66 5.86 9.30
C TYR A 236 6.37 7.34 9.55
N CYS A 237 5.51 7.97 8.75
CA CYS A 237 5.16 9.37 8.95
C CYS A 237 4.57 9.61 10.35
N ALA A 238 3.66 8.75 10.82
CA ALA A 238 3.06 8.90 12.15
C ALA A 238 4.09 8.80 13.27
N ALA A 239 5.09 7.92 13.13
CA ALA A 239 6.13 7.70 14.12
C ALA A 239 7.15 8.85 14.26
N ARG A 240 7.31 9.70 13.22
CA ARG A 240 8.32 10.79 13.20
C ARG A 240 7.85 12.05 13.97
N ARG A 241 7.69 11.92 15.28
CA ARG A 241 7.23 13.01 16.19
C ARG A 241 8.15 14.22 16.24
N ASP A 242 9.43 14.02 15.98
CA ASP A 242 10.48 15.03 15.89
C ASP A 242 10.46 15.83 14.58
N ASP A 243 9.54 15.49 13.67
CA ASP A 243 9.44 16.02 12.31
C ASP A 243 10.73 15.85 11.48
N THR A 244 11.66 14.95 11.86
CA THR A 244 12.84 14.65 11.07
C THR A 244 12.62 13.46 10.14
N GLY A 245 13.61 13.14 9.32
CA GLY A 245 13.57 12.02 8.38
C GLY A 245 12.84 12.32 7.09
N VAL A 246 13.09 11.47 6.10
CA VAL A 246 12.57 11.61 4.74
C VAL A 246 11.86 10.33 4.30
N LEU A 247 10.67 10.46 3.73
CA LEU A 247 9.98 9.37 3.05
C LEU A 247 10.28 9.41 1.55
N VAL A 248 10.96 8.40 1.05
CA VAL A 248 11.12 8.11 -0.38
C VAL A 248 10.05 7.09 -0.77
N LEU A 249 9.18 7.45 -1.70
CA LEU A 249 7.95 6.71 -2.00
C LEU A 249 7.80 6.47 -3.49
N SER A 250 7.49 5.23 -3.88
CA SER A 250 7.15 4.90 -5.25
C SER A 250 5.90 5.65 -5.74
N GLU A 251 5.97 6.24 -6.92
CA GLU A 251 4.83 6.86 -7.60
C GLU A 251 3.72 5.86 -7.95
N PHE A 252 4.02 4.55 -7.96
CA PHE A 252 3.07 3.46 -8.24
C PHE A 252 2.39 2.92 -6.99
N CYS A 253 2.49 3.62 -5.88
CA CYS A 253 1.87 3.31 -4.61
C CYS A 253 0.60 4.15 -4.42
N GLY A 254 -0.49 3.54 -3.93
CA GLY A 254 -1.73 4.28 -3.66
C GLY A 254 -1.55 5.43 -2.67
N SER A 255 -0.66 5.27 -1.67
CA SER A 255 -0.33 6.33 -0.71
C SER A 255 0.35 7.55 -1.33
N ALA A 256 0.97 7.44 -2.53
CA ALA A 256 1.57 8.57 -3.22
C ALA A 256 0.56 9.66 -3.58
N HIS A 257 -0.70 9.26 -3.84
CA HIS A 257 -1.80 10.21 -4.10
C HIS A 257 -2.21 11.04 -2.87
N GLU A 258 -1.86 10.57 -1.67
CA GLU A 258 -2.18 11.26 -0.43
C GLU A 258 -0.95 11.95 0.18
N LEU A 259 0.22 11.34 0.04
CA LEU A 259 1.49 11.76 0.64
C LEU A 259 2.31 12.60 -0.34
N GLU A 260 1.72 13.65 -0.91
CA GLU A 260 2.30 14.49 -1.97
C GLU A 260 3.64 15.17 -1.61
N ARG A 261 3.97 15.25 -0.29
CA ARG A 261 5.25 15.80 0.19
C ARG A 261 6.34 14.76 0.37
N ALA A 262 6.06 13.47 0.07
CA ALA A 262 7.09 12.46 -0.05
C ALA A 262 8.03 12.77 -1.22
N VAL A 263 9.22 12.19 -1.20
CA VAL A 263 10.15 12.24 -2.32
C VAL A 263 9.79 11.08 -3.25
N LEU A 264 9.19 11.38 -4.40
CA LEU A 264 8.72 10.34 -5.31
C LEU A 264 9.84 9.75 -6.15
N VAL A 265 9.76 8.42 -6.38
CA VAL A 265 10.68 7.65 -7.23
C VAL A 265 9.92 6.72 -8.17
N ASN A 266 10.53 6.49 -9.33
CA ASN A 266 10.16 5.38 -10.22
C ASN A 266 11.05 4.17 -9.89
N PRO A 267 10.54 3.08 -9.31
CA PRO A 267 11.36 1.92 -8.94
C PRO A 267 11.89 1.13 -10.14
N HIS A 268 11.43 1.40 -11.36
CA HIS A 268 11.99 0.81 -12.58
C HIS A 268 13.23 1.54 -13.09
N ASP A 269 13.48 2.77 -12.63
CA ASP A 269 14.66 3.58 -12.94
C ASP A 269 15.64 3.50 -11.76
N ILE A 270 16.57 2.55 -11.81
CA ILE A 270 17.54 2.29 -10.74
C ILE A 270 18.44 3.51 -10.49
N ASP A 271 18.97 4.11 -11.56
CA ASP A 271 19.90 5.25 -11.47
C ASP A 271 19.16 6.49 -10.95
N GLY A 272 17.96 6.76 -11.48
CA GLY A 272 17.10 7.85 -11.00
C GLY A 272 16.67 7.66 -9.55
N MET A 273 16.44 6.41 -9.11
CA MET A 273 16.14 6.09 -7.71
C MET A 273 17.35 6.32 -6.80
N ALA A 274 18.57 5.88 -7.21
CA ALA A 274 19.81 6.14 -6.48
C ALA A 274 20.05 7.64 -6.31
N ALA A 275 20.00 8.42 -7.41
CA ALA A 275 20.14 9.87 -7.37
C ALA A 275 19.09 10.57 -6.50
N THR A 276 17.87 10.04 -6.47
CA THR A 276 16.79 10.59 -5.64
C THR A 276 16.97 10.27 -4.15
N ILE A 277 17.45 9.07 -3.81
CA ILE A 277 17.81 8.71 -2.43
C ILE A 277 18.96 9.59 -1.93
N GLU A 278 19.98 9.88 -2.75
CA GLU A 278 21.06 10.80 -2.38
C GLU A 278 20.55 12.21 -2.09
N ARG A 279 19.63 12.72 -2.91
CA ARG A 279 18.99 14.02 -2.62
C ARG A 279 18.18 14.00 -1.33
N ALA A 280 17.56 12.86 -1.00
CA ALA A 280 16.84 12.68 0.26
C ALA A 280 17.80 12.68 1.47
N ILE A 281 18.95 12.03 1.36
CA ILE A 281 20.02 12.03 2.38
C ILE A 281 20.57 13.44 2.59
N ALA A 282 20.84 14.16 1.52
CA ALA A 282 21.39 15.52 1.55
C ALA A 282 20.34 16.61 1.89
N MET A 283 19.08 16.25 2.13
CA MET A 283 18.01 17.22 2.35
C MET A 283 18.24 18.04 3.62
N PRO A 284 18.20 19.39 3.54
CA PRO A 284 18.34 20.23 4.73
C PRO A 284 17.25 19.94 5.79
N GLN A 285 17.63 19.95 7.06
CA GLN A 285 16.73 19.63 8.18
C GLN A 285 15.42 20.47 8.18
N ALA A 286 15.52 21.76 7.81
CA ALA A 286 14.34 22.62 7.71
C ALA A 286 13.34 22.14 6.63
N GLU A 287 13.85 21.60 5.51
CA GLU A 287 13.03 21.00 4.46
C GLU A 287 12.42 19.67 4.90
N GLN A 288 13.21 18.79 5.54
CA GLN A 288 12.71 17.54 6.15
C GLN A 288 11.55 17.84 7.09
N ALA A 289 11.73 18.78 8.03
CA ALA A 289 10.72 19.16 9.02
C ALA A 289 9.44 19.70 8.37
N ARG A 290 9.56 20.54 7.35
CA ARG A 290 8.41 21.06 6.62
C ARG A 290 7.61 19.95 5.93
N ARG A 291 8.31 19.03 5.25
CA ARG A 291 7.70 17.89 4.55
C ARG A 291 7.06 16.94 5.53
N MET A 292 7.79 16.51 6.56
CA MET A 292 7.31 15.53 7.53
C MET A 292 6.08 16.03 8.29
N ARG A 293 6.06 17.31 8.72
CA ARG A 293 4.86 17.89 9.33
C ARG A 293 3.63 17.81 8.43
N SER A 294 3.79 18.10 7.15
CA SER A 294 2.70 18.01 6.18
C SER A 294 2.21 16.58 6.00
N LEU A 295 3.14 15.61 5.90
CA LEU A 295 2.84 14.19 5.77
C LEU A 295 2.10 13.67 7.02
N ARG A 296 2.61 13.97 8.22
CA ARG A 296 1.96 13.62 9.49
C ARG A 296 0.55 14.17 9.60
N GLN A 297 0.35 15.46 9.28
CA GLN A 297 -0.96 16.08 9.28
C GLN A 297 -1.92 15.39 8.30
N ARG A 298 -1.44 14.98 7.15
CA ARG A 298 -2.25 14.28 6.15
C ARG A 298 -2.72 12.92 6.68
N VAL A 299 -1.81 12.13 7.27
CA VAL A 299 -2.14 10.81 7.83
C VAL A 299 -3.09 10.93 9.02
N ARG A 300 -2.87 11.93 9.90
CA ARG A 300 -3.71 12.18 11.09
C ARG A 300 -5.15 12.56 10.75
N ARG A 301 -5.37 13.27 9.62
CA ARG A 301 -6.71 13.74 9.22
C ARG A 301 -7.65 12.62 8.79
N ARG A 302 -7.13 11.47 8.42
CA ARG A 302 -7.93 10.34 7.93
C ARG A 302 -7.31 9.04 8.41
N THR A 303 -7.94 8.46 9.40
CA THR A 303 -7.50 7.25 10.09
C THR A 303 -8.20 5.99 9.54
N VAL A 304 -7.85 4.82 10.06
CA VAL A 304 -8.55 3.57 9.74
C VAL A 304 -10.00 3.59 10.22
N TYR A 305 -10.31 4.35 11.26
CA TYR A 305 -11.68 4.48 11.79
C TYR A 305 -12.55 5.27 10.81
N ASP A 306 -12.05 6.39 10.27
CA ASP A 306 -12.75 7.17 9.24
C ASP A 306 -12.99 6.32 7.98
N TRP A 307 -12.03 5.47 7.61
CA TRP A 307 -12.20 4.53 6.51
C TRP A 307 -13.32 3.51 6.79
N ALA A 308 -13.35 2.93 7.99
CA ALA A 308 -14.37 1.97 8.39
C ALA A 308 -15.76 2.61 8.42
N ASP A 309 -15.88 3.82 8.97
CA ASP A 309 -17.14 4.58 9.04
C ASP A 309 -17.65 4.93 7.64
N ASP A 310 -16.79 5.44 6.74
CA ASP A 310 -17.14 5.77 5.36
C ASP A 310 -17.63 4.55 4.58
N PHE A 311 -16.96 3.39 4.74
CA PHE A 311 -17.33 2.18 4.04
C PHE A 311 -18.64 1.59 4.57
N THR A 312 -18.80 1.53 5.90
CA THR A 312 -20.02 1.02 6.54
C THR A 312 -21.22 1.94 6.32
N ALA A 313 -21.02 3.27 6.31
CA ALA A 313 -22.04 4.24 6.00
C ALA A 313 -22.52 4.08 4.53
N ALA A 314 -21.62 3.90 3.58
CA ALA A 314 -21.97 3.61 2.19
C ALA A 314 -22.79 2.31 2.07
N LEU A 315 -22.36 1.26 2.77
CA LEU A 315 -23.09 -0.01 2.81
C LEU A 315 -24.46 0.13 3.46
N ALA A 316 -24.58 0.92 4.53
CA ALA A 316 -25.86 1.19 5.19
C ALA A 316 -26.83 1.96 4.27
N ALA A 317 -26.31 2.92 3.49
CA ALA A 317 -27.06 3.72 2.54
C ALA A 317 -27.48 2.94 1.28
N ALA A 318 -26.78 1.86 0.93
CA ALA A 318 -27.17 0.99 -0.18
C ALA A 318 -28.60 0.48 0.03
N GLY A 319 -29.45 0.59 -0.97
CA GLY A 319 -30.84 0.15 -0.91
C GLY A 319 -30.94 -1.35 -0.60
N PRO A 320 -32.06 -1.84 -0.03
CA PRO A 320 -32.27 -3.27 0.11
C PRO A 320 -32.20 -3.90 -1.28
N GLY A 321 -31.49 -5.03 -1.39
CA GLY A 321 -31.38 -5.79 -2.63
C GLY A 321 -32.77 -5.97 -3.24
N GLY A 322 -32.96 -5.41 -4.46
CA GLY A 322 -34.28 -5.28 -5.03
C GLY A 322 -35.05 -6.59 -5.11
N THR A 323 -36.01 -6.76 -4.22
CA THR A 323 -37.11 -7.71 -4.41
C THR A 323 -38.11 -7.12 -5.41
N GLY A 324 -37.67 -6.91 -6.64
CA GLY A 324 -38.49 -6.43 -7.75
C GLY A 324 -39.09 -7.56 -8.55
N LEU A 325 -39.69 -8.56 -7.95
CA LEU A 325 -40.72 -9.34 -8.58
C LEU A 325 -42.04 -8.55 -8.47
N ARG A 326 -42.23 -7.53 -9.32
CA ARG A 326 -43.56 -7.12 -9.69
C ARG A 326 -44.14 -8.24 -10.56
N GLY A 327 -44.94 -9.09 -9.94
CA GLY A 327 -45.82 -10.00 -10.66
C GLY A 327 -46.68 -9.24 -11.69
N PRO A 328 -47.10 -9.89 -12.77
CA PRO A 328 -47.92 -9.25 -13.77
C PRO A 328 -49.19 -8.68 -13.14
N ARG A 329 -49.49 -7.41 -13.36
CA ARG A 329 -50.78 -6.79 -12.99
C ARG A 329 -51.90 -7.62 -13.61
N PRO A 330 -52.92 -8.03 -12.80
CA PRO A 330 -54.07 -8.65 -13.38
C PRO A 330 -54.74 -7.67 -14.36
N ALA A 331 -55.05 -8.18 -15.55
CA ALA A 331 -55.79 -7.45 -16.53
C ALA A 331 -57.17 -7.06 -15.98
N THR A 332 -57.45 -5.78 -15.88
CA THR A 332 -58.81 -5.29 -15.59
C THR A 332 -59.66 -5.58 -16.80
N THR A 333 -60.51 -6.60 -16.68
CA THR A 333 -61.64 -6.84 -17.59
C THR A 333 -62.62 -5.69 -17.46
N GLY A 334 -62.59 -4.77 -18.42
CA GLY A 334 -63.63 -3.81 -18.65
C GLY A 334 -64.83 -4.55 -19.26
N GLY A 335 -65.90 -4.70 -18.54
CA GLY A 335 -67.20 -5.13 -19.07
C GLY A 335 -67.92 -4.00 -19.83
N PRO A 336 -68.88 -4.33 -20.69
CA PRO A 336 -69.41 -3.47 -21.73
C PRO A 336 -70.51 -2.54 -21.25
N ARG A 337 -70.49 -1.32 -21.78
CA ARG A 337 -71.73 -0.61 -22.22
C ARG A 337 -71.36 0.41 -23.32
#